data_9184033c11875d5e620893ecd6f432bc
#
_entry.id   9184033c11875d5e620893ecd6f432bc
#
_cell.length_a   1.000
_cell.length_b   1.000
_cell.length_c   1.000
_cell.angle_alpha   90.00
_cell.angle_beta   90.00
_cell.angle_gamma   90.00
#
_symmetry.space_group_name_H-M   'P 1'
#
loop_
_entity.id
_entity.type
_entity.pdbx_description
1 polymer ?
#
loop_
_entity_poly.entity_id
_entity_poly.type
_entity_poly.pdbx_seq_one_letter_code
_entity_poly.pdbx_strand_id
1 'polypeptide(L)'
;IQKSGRLNEDSLRLLRDCGISINNGADQLMAQASNFPLEVLYLRNSDIPQYVRDGVADIAVIGSNTEYEKQAGNDKVLNLGFSRCHLSMAVPKNAPYDGLEYFNGRKIATSYPNSLRAFLRENNIDAEIHEISGSVEIAPGIGLADGICDLVSSGSTLFKNGLREVHKVLESEAILVANPDLNGVKRDILDQLVFRIKSVLASRNNKYILLNAPESSVETISALLPGMKSPTVLALKEKGWVSIHSVVSEDRFWEVIGKLKDAGATGILVIPIEKMIL
;
A
#
# COMPACT_ATOMS: atom_id res chain seq x y z
N ILE A 1 -6.88 1.61 13.63
CA ILE A 1 -7.10 1.16 12.25
C ILE A 1 -8.56 1.26 11.85
N GLN A 2 -8.85 1.25 10.55
CA GLN A 2 -10.22 1.21 10.04
C GLN A 2 -10.97 -0.03 10.57
N LYS A 3 -12.28 0.11 10.88
CA LYS A 3 -13.10 -0.96 11.50
C LYS A 3 -13.30 -2.19 10.59
N SER A 4 -13.38 -1.99 9.26
CA SER A 4 -13.68 -3.08 8.31
C SER A 4 -13.18 -2.73 6.91
N GLY A 5 -13.19 -3.72 6.01
CA GLY A 5 -12.79 -3.56 4.63
C GLY A 5 -11.29 -3.81 4.41
N ARG A 6 -10.86 -3.60 3.16
CA ARG A 6 -9.53 -3.99 2.67
C ARG A 6 -8.38 -3.40 3.48
N LEU A 7 -8.46 -2.12 3.86
CA LEU A 7 -7.42 -1.48 4.66
C LEU A 7 -7.28 -2.12 6.05
N ASN A 8 -8.41 -2.51 6.68
CA ASN A 8 -8.40 -3.26 7.94
C ASN A 8 -7.73 -4.63 7.79
N GLU A 9 -8.15 -5.41 6.79
CA GLU A 9 -7.64 -6.76 6.54
C GLU A 9 -6.12 -6.76 6.27
N ASP A 10 -5.67 -5.82 5.43
CA ASP A 10 -4.25 -5.65 5.10
C ASP A 10 -3.44 -5.18 6.31
N SER A 11 -4.00 -4.30 7.16
CA SER A 11 -3.34 -3.83 8.39
C SER A 11 -3.16 -4.96 9.40
N LEU A 12 -4.20 -5.76 9.63
CA LEU A 12 -4.13 -6.92 10.53
C LEU A 12 -3.19 -8.00 10.01
N ARG A 13 -3.15 -8.20 8.69
CA ARG A 13 -2.18 -9.10 8.05
C ARG A 13 -0.75 -8.62 8.28
N LEU A 14 -0.48 -7.33 8.07
CA LEU A 14 0.84 -6.75 8.32
C LEU A 14 1.29 -6.97 9.77
N LEU A 15 0.42 -6.71 10.76
CA LEU A 15 0.75 -6.93 12.16
C LEU A 15 1.04 -8.42 12.45
N ARG A 16 0.29 -9.34 11.87
CA ARG A 16 0.53 -10.77 11.96
C ARG A 16 1.87 -11.17 11.34
N ASP A 17 2.19 -10.64 10.15
CA ASP A 17 3.48 -10.87 9.47
C ASP A 17 4.65 -10.33 10.32
N CYS A 18 4.42 -9.25 11.09
CA CYS A 18 5.35 -8.72 12.08
C CYS A 18 5.47 -9.59 13.35
N GLY A 19 4.76 -10.71 13.42
CA GLY A 19 4.74 -11.59 14.59
C GLY A 19 3.96 -11.03 15.76
N ILE A 20 2.99 -10.12 15.52
CA ILE A 20 2.13 -9.53 16.54
C ILE A 20 0.78 -10.25 16.52
N SER A 21 0.44 -10.88 17.63
CA SER A 21 -0.79 -11.68 17.78
C SER A 21 -1.88 -10.81 18.42
N ILE A 22 -2.93 -10.54 17.65
CA ILE A 22 -4.09 -9.78 18.12
C ILE A 22 -5.28 -10.75 18.23
N ASN A 23 -5.84 -10.86 19.43
CA ASN A 23 -7.04 -11.64 19.67
C ASN A 23 -8.26 -10.79 19.28
N ASN A 24 -8.70 -10.94 18.04
CA ASN A 24 -9.82 -10.19 17.49
C ASN A 24 -11.10 -11.03 17.63
N GLY A 25 -11.98 -10.66 18.55
CA GLY A 25 -13.36 -11.19 18.63
C GLY A 25 -14.27 -10.48 17.62
N ALA A 26 -15.35 -11.14 17.22
CA ALA A 26 -16.37 -10.52 16.38
C ALA A 26 -16.94 -9.26 17.08
N ASP A 27 -17.10 -8.16 16.30
CA ASP A 27 -17.69 -6.88 16.73
C ASP A 27 -16.96 -6.12 17.87
N GLN A 28 -15.72 -6.45 18.17
CA GLN A 28 -14.93 -5.68 19.13
C GLN A 28 -14.52 -4.33 18.52
N LEU A 29 -14.63 -3.27 19.35
CA LEU A 29 -14.11 -1.94 19.00
C LEU A 29 -12.65 -1.75 19.42
N MET A 30 -12.12 -2.68 20.21
CA MET A 30 -10.80 -2.63 20.80
C MET A 30 -10.24 -4.03 21.02
N ALA A 31 -8.97 -4.25 20.76
CA ALA A 31 -8.28 -5.52 20.98
C ALA A 31 -6.82 -5.30 21.39
N GLN A 32 -6.35 -6.09 22.36
CA GLN A 32 -4.95 -6.06 22.79
C GLN A 32 -4.12 -7.13 22.08
N ALA A 33 -2.89 -6.80 21.77
CA ALA A 33 -1.92 -7.79 21.33
C ALA A 33 -1.40 -8.58 22.55
N SER A 34 -1.28 -9.90 22.41
CA SER A 34 -0.84 -10.79 23.49
C SER A 34 0.67 -10.80 23.73
N ASN A 35 1.46 -10.38 22.74
CA ASN A 35 2.91 -10.51 22.72
C ASN A 35 3.66 -9.24 22.29
N PHE A 36 2.98 -8.12 22.28
CA PHE A 36 3.57 -6.81 21.98
C PHE A 36 2.76 -5.73 22.71
N PRO A 37 3.37 -4.64 23.23
CA PRO A 37 2.66 -3.58 23.95
C PRO A 37 1.87 -2.71 22.98
N LEU A 38 0.83 -3.26 22.39
CA LEU A 38 -0.04 -2.63 21.40
C LEU A 38 -1.51 -2.94 21.70
N GLU A 39 -2.32 -1.91 21.67
CA GLU A 39 -3.77 -2.00 21.65
C GLU A 39 -4.30 -1.45 20.32
N VAL A 40 -5.25 -2.14 19.71
CA VAL A 40 -5.82 -1.77 18.41
C VAL A 40 -7.24 -1.25 18.61
N LEU A 41 -7.48 -0.02 18.16
CA LEU A 41 -8.81 0.59 18.10
C LEU A 41 -9.37 0.43 16.67
N TYR A 42 -10.63 -0.01 16.55
CA TYR A 42 -11.36 -0.18 15.30
C TYR A 42 -12.31 1.00 15.10
N LEU A 43 -11.95 1.94 14.25
CA LEU A 43 -12.61 3.23 14.07
C LEU A 43 -13.11 3.43 12.64
N ARG A 44 -13.97 4.43 12.42
CA ARG A 44 -14.29 4.90 11.07
C ARG A 44 -13.06 5.58 10.46
N ASN A 45 -12.78 5.30 9.20
CA ASN A 45 -11.60 5.82 8.51
C ASN A 45 -11.49 7.35 8.57
N SER A 46 -12.62 8.06 8.45
CA SER A 46 -12.69 9.53 8.51
C SER A 46 -12.29 10.13 9.84
N ASP A 47 -12.38 9.37 10.92
CA ASP A 47 -12.20 9.87 12.27
C ASP A 47 -10.78 9.61 12.80
N ILE A 48 -10.11 8.61 12.24
CA ILE A 48 -8.78 8.14 12.69
C ILE A 48 -7.74 9.26 12.74
N PRO A 49 -7.58 10.14 11.73
CA PRO A 49 -6.58 11.21 11.79
C PRO A 49 -6.73 12.12 12.99
N GLN A 50 -7.98 12.46 13.35
CA GLN A 50 -8.26 13.30 14.51
C GLN A 50 -7.94 12.57 15.83
N TYR A 51 -8.26 11.27 15.95
CA TYR A 51 -7.91 10.50 17.15
C TYR A 51 -6.40 10.46 17.40
N VAL A 52 -5.60 10.41 16.32
CA VAL A 52 -4.14 10.48 16.43
C VAL A 52 -3.70 11.88 16.83
N ARG A 53 -4.23 12.91 16.18
CA ARG A 53 -3.89 14.31 16.48
C ARG A 53 -4.19 14.70 17.92
N ASP A 54 -5.31 14.26 18.46
CA ASP A 54 -5.75 14.52 19.83
C ASP A 54 -5.01 13.66 20.89
N GLY A 55 -4.12 12.76 20.46
CA GLY A 55 -3.37 11.88 21.36
C GLY A 55 -4.19 10.77 22.00
N VAL A 56 -5.43 10.52 21.52
CA VAL A 56 -6.26 9.38 21.95
C VAL A 56 -5.70 8.08 21.39
N ALA A 57 -5.19 8.12 20.15
CA ALA A 57 -4.38 7.06 19.57
C ALA A 57 -2.96 7.60 19.32
N ASP A 58 -1.97 6.78 19.58
CA ASP A 58 -0.56 7.16 19.40
C ASP A 58 -0.11 7.09 17.94
N ILE A 59 -0.64 6.09 17.22
CA ILE A 59 -0.31 5.79 15.82
C ILE A 59 -1.56 5.31 15.08
N ALA A 60 -1.53 5.38 13.76
CA ALA A 60 -2.59 4.78 12.95
C ALA A 60 -2.10 4.30 11.57
N VAL A 61 -2.82 3.31 11.02
CA VAL A 61 -2.75 2.95 9.61
C VAL A 61 -3.97 3.54 8.90
N ILE A 62 -3.71 4.44 7.97
CA ILE A 62 -4.73 5.16 7.17
C ILE A 62 -4.30 5.26 5.70
N GLY A 63 -5.23 5.61 4.82
CA GLY A 63 -4.87 6.03 3.46
C GLY A 63 -4.22 7.42 3.48
N SER A 64 -3.20 7.63 2.67
CA SER A 64 -2.57 8.95 2.55
C SER A 64 -3.53 10.03 2.07
N ASN A 65 -4.54 9.66 1.26
CA ASN A 65 -5.66 10.52 0.88
C ASN A 65 -6.48 11.00 2.07
N THR A 66 -6.66 10.16 3.11
CA THR A 66 -7.43 10.51 4.30
C THR A 66 -6.69 11.54 5.15
N GLU A 67 -5.38 11.38 5.34
CA GLU A 67 -4.55 12.38 6.03
C GLU A 67 -4.54 13.72 5.25
N TYR A 68 -4.38 13.65 3.92
CA TYR A 68 -4.41 14.83 3.06
C TYR A 68 -5.76 15.56 3.14
N GLU A 69 -6.87 14.82 3.07
CA GLU A 69 -8.22 15.39 3.15
C GLU A 69 -8.51 16.04 4.51
N LYS A 70 -8.09 15.38 5.60
CA LYS A 70 -8.36 15.85 6.96
C LYS A 70 -7.39 16.92 7.44
N GLN A 71 -6.20 17.02 6.82
CA GLN A 71 -5.15 17.99 7.20
C GLN A 71 -4.88 17.97 8.72
N ALA A 72 -4.91 16.78 9.31
CA ALA A 72 -4.79 16.62 10.77
C ALA A 72 -3.39 16.98 11.27
N GLY A 73 -2.39 16.95 10.41
CA GLY A 73 -1.00 17.30 10.73
C GLY A 73 -0.31 16.23 11.56
N ASN A 74 -0.67 14.96 11.33
CA ASN A 74 0.02 13.82 11.91
C ASN A 74 1.36 13.58 11.19
N ASP A 75 2.34 13.07 11.90
CA ASP A 75 3.64 12.71 11.34
C ASP A 75 3.53 11.44 10.49
N LYS A 76 3.83 11.55 9.21
CA LYS A 76 3.97 10.37 8.34
C LYS A 76 5.25 9.63 8.68
N VAL A 77 5.11 8.39 9.18
CA VAL A 77 6.24 7.54 9.60
C VAL A 77 6.75 6.66 8.46
N LEU A 78 5.83 6.01 7.73
CA LEU A 78 6.19 5.00 6.74
C LEU A 78 5.09 4.80 5.69
N ASN A 79 5.47 4.56 4.44
CA ASN A 79 4.61 3.98 3.42
C ASN A 79 4.52 2.46 3.61
N LEU A 80 3.33 1.89 3.48
CA LEU A 80 3.09 0.46 3.76
C LEU A 80 2.94 -0.39 2.49
N GLY A 81 2.81 0.23 1.31
CA GLY A 81 2.84 -0.42 0.01
C GLY A 81 1.60 -1.26 -0.33
N PHE A 82 0.48 -1.10 0.40
CA PHE A 82 -0.77 -1.78 0.12
C PHE A 82 -1.96 -0.83 0.09
N SER A 83 -3.15 -1.34 -0.21
CA SER A 83 -4.40 -0.57 -0.38
C SER A 83 -4.23 0.62 -1.33
N ARG A 84 -3.45 0.44 -2.39
CA ARG A 84 -3.21 1.47 -3.40
C ARG A 84 -4.50 1.81 -4.13
N CYS A 85 -4.75 3.10 -4.26
CA CYS A 85 -5.86 3.68 -4.99
C CYS A 85 -5.48 5.10 -5.43
N HIS A 86 -6.37 5.77 -6.12
CA HIS A 86 -6.19 7.16 -6.47
C HIS A 86 -7.54 7.91 -6.39
N LEU A 87 -7.48 9.19 -6.08
CA LEU A 87 -8.62 10.07 -6.18
C LEU A 87 -8.70 10.57 -7.62
N SER A 88 -9.86 10.44 -8.25
CA SER A 88 -10.04 10.81 -9.66
C SER A 88 -11.33 11.54 -9.93
N MET A 89 -11.25 12.41 -10.92
CA MET A 89 -12.42 13.00 -11.58
C MET A 89 -13.04 11.98 -12.52
N ALA A 90 -14.35 11.86 -12.49
CA ALA A 90 -15.12 11.03 -13.43
C ALA A 90 -16.39 11.75 -13.89
N VAL A 91 -16.79 11.47 -15.13
CA VAL A 91 -17.97 12.04 -15.77
C VAL A 91 -18.85 10.94 -16.35
N PRO A 92 -20.14 11.21 -16.66
CA PRO A 92 -20.96 10.29 -17.43
C PRO A 92 -20.27 9.88 -18.74
N LYS A 93 -20.40 8.62 -19.15
CA LYS A 93 -19.73 8.09 -20.36
C LYS A 93 -20.00 8.93 -21.61
N ASN A 94 -21.21 9.46 -21.72
CA ASN A 94 -21.66 10.26 -22.88
C ASN A 94 -21.40 11.77 -22.72
N ALA A 95 -20.75 12.20 -21.62
CA ALA A 95 -20.44 13.61 -21.43
C ALA A 95 -19.41 14.10 -22.48
N PRO A 96 -19.59 15.31 -23.03
CA PRO A 96 -18.67 15.90 -24.02
C PRO A 96 -17.42 16.46 -23.32
N TYR A 97 -16.69 15.59 -22.63
CA TYR A 97 -15.46 15.95 -21.92
C TYR A 97 -14.28 16.01 -22.90
N ASP A 98 -13.64 17.16 -22.97
CA ASP A 98 -12.50 17.50 -23.84
C ASP A 98 -11.30 18.04 -23.06
N GLY A 99 -11.40 18.19 -21.73
CA GLY A 99 -10.35 18.68 -20.84
C GLY A 99 -10.91 19.13 -19.50
N LEU A 100 -10.03 19.61 -18.60
CA LEU A 100 -10.41 20.02 -17.24
C LEU A 100 -11.38 21.19 -17.25
N GLU A 101 -11.32 22.07 -18.27
CA GLU A 101 -12.23 23.21 -18.47
C GLU A 101 -13.70 22.80 -18.56
N TYR A 102 -13.98 21.54 -18.90
CA TYR A 102 -15.31 20.96 -18.84
C TYR A 102 -16.01 21.22 -17.50
N PHE A 103 -15.26 21.26 -16.42
CA PHE A 103 -15.82 21.44 -15.07
C PHE A 103 -16.13 22.88 -14.70
N ASN A 104 -15.71 23.90 -15.47
CA ASN A 104 -16.03 25.28 -15.18
C ASN A 104 -17.55 25.52 -15.14
N GLY A 105 -18.03 26.10 -14.05
CA GLY A 105 -19.46 26.37 -13.80
C GLY A 105 -20.31 25.12 -13.54
N ARG A 106 -19.70 23.93 -13.34
CA ARG A 106 -20.39 22.66 -13.13
C ARG A 106 -20.31 22.19 -11.69
N LYS A 107 -21.20 21.28 -11.31
CA LYS A 107 -21.24 20.64 -10.00
C LYS A 107 -20.44 19.34 -9.99
N ILE A 108 -19.60 19.19 -8.98
CA ILE A 108 -18.80 17.98 -8.76
C ILE A 108 -19.13 17.42 -7.38
N ALA A 109 -19.70 16.22 -7.34
CA ALA A 109 -19.97 15.52 -6.09
C ALA A 109 -18.71 14.81 -5.57
N THR A 110 -18.47 14.89 -4.27
CA THR A 110 -17.29 14.25 -3.64
C THR A 110 -17.47 14.02 -2.15
N SER A 111 -16.78 13.00 -1.61
CA SER A 111 -16.52 12.83 -0.18
C SER A 111 -15.16 13.40 0.24
N TYR A 112 -14.43 14.05 -0.69
CA TYR A 112 -13.08 14.59 -0.50
C TYR A 112 -13.01 16.08 -0.91
N PRO A 113 -13.80 16.97 -0.24
CA PRO A 113 -13.94 18.36 -0.66
C PRO A 113 -12.65 19.17 -0.56
N ASN A 114 -11.77 18.89 0.42
CA ASN A 114 -10.52 19.64 0.58
C ASN A 114 -9.51 19.26 -0.49
N SER A 115 -9.39 17.98 -0.81
CA SER A 115 -8.54 17.47 -1.88
C SER A 115 -8.99 18.01 -3.24
N LEU A 116 -10.31 17.98 -3.50
CA LEU A 116 -10.87 18.51 -4.73
C LEU A 116 -10.66 20.03 -4.84
N ARG A 117 -10.89 20.79 -3.76
CA ARG A 117 -10.71 22.25 -3.75
C ARG A 117 -9.26 22.64 -4.04
N ALA A 118 -8.28 21.93 -3.47
CA ALA A 118 -6.88 22.16 -3.75
C ALA A 118 -6.57 21.92 -5.23
N PHE A 119 -7.02 20.80 -5.79
CA PHE A 119 -6.84 20.44 -7.18
C PHE A 119 -7.47 21.47 -8.16
N LEU A 120 -8.71 21.87 -7.92
CA LEU A 120 -9.42 22.85 -8.76
C LEU A 120 -8.68 24.21 -8.77
N ARG A 121 -8.22 24.64 -7.59
CA ARG A 121 -7.44 25.90 -7.47
C ARG A 121 -6.11 25.84 -8.22
N GLU A 122 -5.38 24.73 -8.11
CA GLU A 122 -4.09 24.54 -8.81
C GLU A 122 -4.25 24.53 -10.34
N ASN A 123 -5.41 24.09 -10.83
CA ASN A 123 -5.70 24.04 -12.25
C ASN A 123 -6.54 25.22 -12.78
N ASN A 124 -6.83 26.23 -11.92
CA ASN A 124 -7.65 27.41 -12.25
C ASN A 124 -9.06 27.04 -12.77
N ILE A 125 -9.68 26.00 -12.17
CA ILE A 125 -11.04 25.54 -12.50
C ILE A 125 -12.02 26.12 -11.47
N ASP A 126 -13.06 26.81 -11.94
CA ASP A 126 -14.16 27.31 -11.13
C ASP A 126 -15.34 26.34 -11.20
N ALA A 127 -15.50 25.48 -10.18
CA ALA A 127 -16.56 24.48 -10.11
C ALA A 127 -17.22 24.49 -8.73
N GLU A 128 -18.51 24.17 -8.69
CA GLU A 128 -19.27 24.00 -7.45
C GLU A 128 -18.98 22.62 -6.85
N ILE A 129 -18.48 22.59 -5.61
CA ILE A 129 -18.24 21.33 -4.88
C ILE A 129 -19.50 20.96 -4.11
N HIS A 130 -20.05 19.80 -4.43
CA HIS A 130 -21.19 19.22 -3.74
C HIS A 130 -20.71 18.07 -2.83
N GLU A 131 -20.61 18.36 -1.52
CA GLU A 131 -20.14 17.39 -0.54
C GLU A 131 -21.22 16.38 -0.22
N ILE A 132 -20.91 15.09 -0.40
CA ILE A 132 -21.78 13.97 0.01
C ILE A 132 -20.97 12.88 0.69
N SER A 133 -21.59 12.18 1.66
CA SER A 133 -20.93 11.12 2.42
C SER A 133 -21.34 9.76 1.88
N GLY A 134 -20.53 9.19 0.97
CA GLY A 134 -20.75 7.88 0.35
C GLY A 134 -21.70 7.92 -0.86
N SER A 135 -21.70 6.84 -1.63
CA SER A 135 -22.51 6.68 -2.86
C SER A 135 -22.34 7.84 -3.86
N VAL A 136 -21.15 8.40 -3.94
CA VAL A 136 -20.82 9.54 -4.82
C VAL A 136 -21.08 9.21 -6.28
N GLU A 137 -20.85 7.97 -6.67
CA GLU A 137 -20.97 7.45 -8.03
C GLU A 137 -22.39 7.51 -8.63
N ILE A 138 -23.43 7.62 -7.80
CA ILE A 138 -24.81 7.74 -8.30
C ILE A 138 -25.21 9.19 -8.60
N ALA A 139 -24.48 10.18 -8.07
CA ALA A 139 -24.84 11.60 -8.11
C ALA A 139 -25.14 12.12 -9.54
N PRO A 140 -24.33 11.82 -10.57
CA PRO A 140 -24.64 12.26 -11.94
C PRO A 140 -25.90 11.59 -12.51
N GLY A 141 -26.12 10.30 -12.22
CA GLY A 141 -27.28 9.56 -12.71
C GLY A 141 -28.62 10.08 -12.21
N ILE A 142 -28.64 10.72 -11.04
CA ILE A 142 -29.84 11.33 -10.44
C ILE A 142 -29.93 12.85 -10.64
N GLY A 143 -29.01 13.44 -11.42
CA GLY A 143 -28.98 14.88 -11.71
C GLY A 143 -28.49 15.77 -10.56
N LEU A 144 -27.79 15.22 -9.58
CA LEU A 144 -27.26 15.96 -8.41
C LEU A 144 -25.96 16.67 -8.75
N ALA A 145 -25.18 16.13 -9.69
CA ALA A 145 -23.89 16.71 -10.12
C ALA A 145 -23.61 16.37 -11.60
N ASP A 146 -22.72 17.14 -12.24
CA ASP A 146 -22.28 16.92 -13.62
C ASP A 146 -21.13 15.92 -13.71
N GLY A 147 -20.39 15.76 -12.61
CA GLY A 147 -19.29 14.83 -12.47
C GLY A 147 -19.02 14.51 -11.00
N ILE A 148 -18.06 13.65 -10.77
CA ILE A 148 -17.66 13.26 -9.42
C ILE A 148 -16.16 13.35 -9.24
N CYS A 149 -15.72 13.45 -7.98
CA CYS A 149 -14.36 13.20 -7.57
C CYS A 149 -14.37 12.17 -6.45
N ASP A 150 -13.88 10.96 -6.71
CA ASP A 150 -13.95 9.85 -5.74
C ASP A 150 -12.76 8.90 -5.87
N LEU A 151 -12.58 8.03 -4.86
CA LEU A 151 -11.53 7.03 -4.85
C LEU A 151 -11.79 5.91 -5.86
N VAL A 152 -10.77 5.65 -6.65
CA VAL A 152 -10.76 4.60 -7.67
C VAL A 152 -9.63 3.62 -7.37
N SER A 153 -9.95 2.32 -7.31
CA SER A 153 -8.93 1.28 -7.25
C SER A 153 -8.88 0.45 -8.53
N SER A 154 -10.02 -0.03 -9.02
CA SER A 154 -10.13 -0.82 -10.26
C SER A 154 -11.05 -0.19 -11.31
N GLY A 155 -11.73 0.90 -10.97
CA GLY A 155 -12.72 1.55 -11.85
C GLY A 155 -14.03 0.78 -12.08
N SER A 156 -14.19 -0.41 -11.50
CA SER A 156 -15.37 -1.25 -11.69
C SER A 156 -16.67 -0.59 -11.21
N THR A 157 -16.62 0.14 -10.10
CA THR A 157 -17.78 0.87 -9.57
C THR A 157 -18.20 2.00 -10.51
N LEU A 158 -17.25 2.80 -11.01
CA LEU A 158 -17.51 3.84 -12.00
C LEU A 158 -18.17 3.26 -13.24
N PHE A 159 -17.60 2.19 -13.78
CA PHE A 159 -18.12 1.55 -14.99
C PHE A 159 -19.58 1.08 -14.83
N LYS A 160 -19.91 0.44 -13.68
CA LYS A 160 -21.26 -0.04 -13.36
C LYS A 160 -22.28 1.09 -13.26
N ASN A 161 -21.85 2.28 -12.84
CA ASN A 161 -22.71 3.48 -12.72
C ASN A 161 -22.67 4.38 -13.96
N GLY A 162 -22.16 3.88 -15.09
CA GLY A 162 -22.19 4.62 -16.37
C GLY A 162 -21.20 5.79 -16.41
N LEU A 163 -20.20 5.78 -15.54
CA LEU A 163 -19.15 6.80 -15.48
C LEU A 163 -17.87 6.35 -16.18
N ARG A 164 -17.07 7.31 -16.58
CA ARG A 164 -15.67 7.11 -17.03
C ARG A 164 -14.75 8.03 -16.26
N GLU A 165 -13.61 7.48 -15.84
CA GLU A 165 -12.52 8.24 -15.27
C GLU A 165 -11.87 9.13 -16.32
N VAL A 166 -11.59 10.40 -15.97
CA VAL A 166 -11.07 11.39 -16.92
C VAL A 166 -9.78 12.06 -16.44
N HIS A 167 -9.57 12.19 -15.15
CA HIS A 167 -8.34 12.80 -14.62
C HIS A 167 -8.04 12.30 -13.21
N LYS A 168 -6.76 11.97 -12.96
CA LYS A 168 -6.30 11.62 -11.61
C LYS A 168 -5.93 12.88 -10.85
N VAL A 169 -6.42 12.97 -9.61
CA VAL A 169 -6.21 14.10 -8.70
C VAL A 169 -5.06 13.80 -7.73
N LEU A 170 -5.04 12.61 -7.14
CA LEU A 170 -4.12 12.25 -6.07
C LEU A 170 -3.92 10.73 -6.03
N GLU A 171 -2.68 10.27 -6.01
CA GLU A 171 -2.35 8.86 -5.72
C GLU A 171 -2.35 8.62 -4.20
N SER A 172 -2.81 7.45 -3.79
CA SER A 172 -2.90 7.07 -2.38
C SER A 172 -2.50 5.63 -2.14
N GLU A 173 -1.86 5.42 -1.01
CA GLU A 173 -1.58 4.10 -0.44
C GLU A 173 -1.74 4.15 1.09
N ALA A 174 -1.74 2.99 1.73
CA ALA A 174 -1.71 2.92 3.17
C ALA A 174 -0.40 3.48 3.73
N ILE A 175 -0.52 4.33 4.75
CA ILE A 175 0.60 4.89 5.49
C ILE A 175 0.46 4.62 6.99
N LEU A 176 1.58 4.52 7.69
CA LEU A 176 1.65 4.61 9.13
C LEU A 176 1.86 6.07 9.50
N VAL A 177 0.99 6.60 10.35
CA VAL A 177 1.13 7.95 10.91
C VAL A 177 1.27 7.87 12.43
N ALA A 178 1.86 8.90 13.04
CA ALA A 178 2.01 9.02 14.48
C ALA A 178 1.59 10.40 14.96
N ASN A 179 1.21 10.48 16.23
CA ASN A 179 1.03 11.76 16.91
C ASN A 179 2.37 12.52 16.92
N PRO A 180 2.43 13.81 16.53
CA PRO A 180 3.67 14.60 16.51
C PRO A 180 4.34 14.72 17.88
N ASP A 181 3.57 14.65 18.95
CA ASP A 181 4.06 14.80 20.32
C ASP A 181 4.46 13.47 20.98
N LEU A 182 4.47 12.37 20.18
CA LEU A 182 4.83 11.04 20.68
C LEU A 182 6.30 11.00 21.12
N ASN A 183 6.53 10.63 22.39
CA ASN A 183 7.85 10.64 22.99
C ASN A 183 8.06 9.49 24.01
N GLY A 184 9.28 9.38 24.56
CA GLY A 184 9.65 8.41 25.59
C GLY A 184 9.39 6.97 25.20
N VAL A 185 8.89 6.17 26.15
CA VAL A 185 8.65 4.73 25.98
C VAL A 185 7.75 4.42 24.77
N LYS A 186 6.75 5.27 24.50
CA LYS A 186 5.86 5.07 23.36
C LYS A 186 6.60 5.24 22.02
N ARG A 187 7.57 6.15 21.96
CA ARG A 187 8.43 6.32 20.78
C ARG A 187 9.32 5.09 20.57
N ASP A 188 9.89 4.54 21.64
CA ASP A 188 10.72 3.33 21.56
C ASP A 188 9.91 2.12 21.07
N ILE A 189 8.64 2.00 21.51
CA ILE A 189 7.73 0.95 21.02
C ILE A 189 7.40 1.16 19.54
N LEU A 190 7.15 2.39 19.11
CA LEU A 190 6.94 2.70 17.70
C LEU A 190 8.17 2.32 16.86
N ASP A 191 9.38 2.65 17.31
CA ASP A 191 10.60 2.33 16.58
C ASP A 191 10.81 0.81 16.44
N GLN A 192 10.47 0.02 17.48
CA GLN A 192 10.45 -1.44 17.40
C GLN A 192 9.40 -1.96 16.40
N LEU A 193 8.20 -1.37 16.37
CA LEU A 193 7.16 -1.71 15.42
C LEU A 193 7.61 -1.39 13.98
N VAL A 194 8.17 -0.20 13.76
CA VAL A 194 8.68 0.25 12.47
C VAL A 194 9.79 -0.67 11.96
N PHE A 195 10.70 -1.10 12.85
CA PHE A 195 11.73 -2.08 12.49
C PHE A 195 11.13 -3.40 11.98
N ARG A 196 10.12 -3.95 12.70
CA ARG A 196 9.41 -5.18 12.27
C ARG A 196 8.71 -4.98 10.94
N ILE A 197 7.99 -3.86 10.78
CA ILE A 197 7.29 -3.54 9.52
C ILE A 197 8.28 -3.44 8.36
N LYS A 198 9.38 -2.70 8.52
CA LYS A 198 10.41 -2.58 7.48
C LYS A 198 10.98 -3.94 7.09
N SER A 199 11.24 -4.82 8.06
CA SER A 199 11.76 -6.18 7.82
C SER A 199 10.77 -7.04 7.00
N VAL A 200 9.47 -6.91 7.27
CA VAL A 200 8.41 -7.59 6.51
C VAL A 200 8.26 -6.99 5.12
N LEU A 201 8.25 -5.66 5.00
CA LEU A 201 8.12 -5.00 3.69
C LEU A 201 9.31 -5.28 2.78
N ALA A 202 10.52 -5.32 3.34
CA ALA A 202 11.73 -5.65 2.59
C ALA A 202 11.70 -7.08 2.02
N SER A 203 11.03 -8.02 2.70
CA SER A 203 10.96 -9.41 2.24
C SER A 203 9.90 -9.65 1.16
N ARG A 204 8.85 -8.82 1.08
CA ARG A 204 7.65 -9.10 0.26
C ARG A 204 7.94 -9.36 -1.21
N ASN A 205 8.86 -8.61 -1.81
CA ASN A 205 9.21 -8.75 -3.23
C ASN A 205 10.49 -9.55 -3.45
N ASN A 206 11.05 -10.16 -2.40
CA ASN A 206 12.29 -10.91 -2.47
C ASN A 206 12.06 -12.40 -2.19
N LYS A 207 12.83 -13.22 -2.88
CA LYS A 207 12.82 -14.68 -2.73
C LYS A 207 14.22 -15.17 -2.45
N TYR A 208 14.31 -16.20 -1.65
CA TYR A 208 15.54 -16.96 -1.51
C TYR A 208 15.56 -18.03 -2.59
N ILE A 209 16.56 -17.98 -3.45
CA ILE A 209 16.76 -18.95 -4.51
C ILE A 209 17.91 -19.88 -4.15
N LEU A 210 17.68 -21.17 -4.35
CA LEU A 210 18.67 -22.23 -4.26
C LEU A 210 18.64 -23.01 -5.55
N LEU A 211 19.80 -23.30 -6.11
CA LEU A 211 19.93 -24.12 -7.30
C LEU A 211 21.25 -24.90 -7.30
N ASN A 212 21.30 -26.00 -8.06
CA ASN A 212 22.50 -26.75 -8.31
C ASN A 212 23.02 -26.45 -9.72
N ALA A 213 24.34 -26.35 -9.90
CA ALA A 213 24.94 -26.08 -11.20
C ALA A 213 26.34 -26.70 -11.31
N PRO A 214 26.85 -26.88 -12.54
CA PRO A 214 28.27 -27.19 -12.75
C PRO A 214 29.15 -26.09 -12.19
N GLU A 215 30.28 -26.45 -11.57
CA GLU A 215 31.23 -25.49 -11.01
C GLU A 215 31.74 -24.49 -12.07
N SER A 216 31.86 -24.91 -13.33
CA SER A 216 32.23 -24.06 -14.46
C SER A 216 31.23 -22.93 -14.78
N SER A 217 30.00 -23.04 -14.29
CA SER A 217 28.91 -22.06 -14.51
C SER A 217 28.75 -21.03 -13.38
N VAL A 218 29.54 -21.14 -12.31
CA VAL A 218 29.42 -20.31 -11.11
C VAL A 218 29.48 -18.82 -11.44
N GLU A 219 30.45 -18.38 -12.23
CA GLU A 219 30.60 -16.97 -12.58
C GLU A 219 29.41 -16.44 -13.37
N THR A 220 28.96 -17.20 -14.39
CA THR A 220 27.80 -16.85 -15.20
C THR A 220 26.54 -16.72 -14.38
N ILE A 221 26.26 -17.70 -13.49
CA ILE A 221 25.09 -17.72 -12.63
C ILE A 221 25.18 -16.61 -11.58
N SER A 222 26.37 -16.36 -11.01
CA SER A 222 26.57 -15.29 -10.03
C SER A 222 26.33 -13.90 -10.64
N ALA A 223 26.66 -13.69 -11.89
CA ALA A 223 26.34 -12.45 -12.62
C ALA A 223 24.82 -12.25 -12.82
N LEU A 224 24.07 -13.35 -13.00
CA LEU A 224 22.60 -13.32 -13.12
C LEU A 224 21.89 -13.13 -11.77
N LEU A 225 22.49 -13.65 -10.69
CA LEU A 225 21.96 -13.66 -9.32
C LEU A 225 22.95 -13.00 -8.35
N PRO A 226 23.20 -11.69 -8.42
CA PRO A 226 24.22 -11.03 -7.62
C PRO A 226 23.94 -11.06 -6.12
N GLY A 227 22.70 -11.35 -5.72
CA GLY A 227 22.30 -11.37 -4.32
C GLY A 227 22.39 -10.00 -3.64
N MET A 228 22.45 -9.99 -2.31
CA MET A 228 22.61 -8.76 -1.49
C MET A 228 24.04 -8.24 -1.46
N LYS A 229 25.03 -9.12 -1.48
CA LYS A 229 26.49 -8.84 -1.60
C LYS A 229 27.10 -9.73 -2.66
N SER A 230 26.91 -11.03 -2.52
CA SER A 230 27.34 -12.07 -3.45
C SER A 230 26.51 -13.34 -3.19
N PRO A 231 26.35 -14.24 -4.17
CA PRO A 231 25.80 -15.56 -3.93
C PRO A 231 26.67 -16.37 -2.97
N THR A 232 26.04 -17.26 -2.21
CA THR A 232 26.76 -18.29 -1.46
C THR A 232 26.94 -19.51 -2.36
N VAL A 233 28.16 -20.02 -2.47
CA VAL A 233 28.49 -21.22 -3.28
C VAL A 233 29.00 -22.30 -2.37
N LEU A 234 28.37 -23.48 -2.44
CA LEU A 234 28.71 -24.65 -1.64
C LEU A 234 28.99 -25.85 -2.55
N ALA A 235 30.13 -26.54 -2.34
CA ALA A 235 30.43 -27.76 -3.07
C ALA A 235 29.42 -28.87 -2.75
N LEU A 236 28.94 -29.55 -3.77
CA LEU A 236 28.14 -30.76 -3.60
C LEU A 236 29.03 -32.01 -3.39
N LYS A 237 28.43 -33.09 -2.90
CA LYS A 237 29.12 -34.40 -2.82
C LYS A 237 29.53 -34.89 -4.20
N GLU A 238 28.77 -34.57 -5.23
CA GLU A 238 29.07 -34.85 -6.62
C GLU A 238 30.17 -33.87 -7.08
N LYS A 239 31.31 -34.43 -7.53
CA LYS A 239 32.45 -33.64 -7.97
C LYS A 239 32.13 -32.80 -9.20
N GLY A 240 32.55 -31.54 -9.20
CA GLY A 240 32.30 -30.57 -10.30
C GLY A 240 30.92 -29.95 -10.24
N TRP A 241 30.14 -30.17 -9.16
CA TRP A 241 28.85 -29.55 -8.94
C TRP A 241 28.82 -28.75 -7.66
N VAL A 242 28.07 -27.65 -7.70
CA VAL A 242 27.89 -26.72 -6.57
C VAL A 242 26.42 -26.43 -6.35
N SER A 243 26.07 -26.07 -5.13
CA SER A 243 24.81 -25.41 -4.80
C SER A 243 25.04 -23.90 -4.67
N ILE A 244 24.23 -23.12 -5.36
CA ILE A 244 24.29 -21.66 -5.36
C ILE A 244 23.05 -21.12 -4.68
N HIS A 245 23.24 -20.24 -3.69
CA HIS A 245 22.16 -19.62 -2.92
C HIS A 245 22.22 -18.10 -3.09
N SER A 246 21.10 -17.48 -3.32
CA SER A 246 21.00 -16.03 -3.50
C SER A 246 19.64 -15.48 -3.06
N VAL A 247 19.57 -14.16 -2.92
CA VAL A 247 18.30 -13.43 -2.77
C VAL A 247 18.04 -12.66 -4.07
N VAL A 248 16.85 -12.79 -4.60
CA VAL A 248 16.46 -12.15 -5.86
C VAL A 248 15.02 -11.61 -5.74
N SER A 249 14.72 -10.50 -6.41
CA SER A 249 13.34 -10.03 -6.51
C SER A 249 12.51 -10.96 -7.42
N GLU A 250 11.22 -11.05 -7.18
CA GLU A 250 10.27 -11.85 -7.96
C GLU A 250 10.35 -11.50 -9.46
N ASP A 251 10.38 -10.21 -9.78
CA ASP A 251 10.44 -9.74 -11.18
C ASP A 251 11.75 -10.19 -11.84
N ARG A 252 12.87 -9.99 -11.15
CA ARG A 252 14.19 -10.37 -11.66
C ARG A 252 14.32 -11.88 -11.84
N PHE A 253 13.71 -12.68 -10.95
CA PHE A 253 13.71 -14.14 -11.10
C PHE A 253 13.12 -14.58 -12.44
N TRP A 254 11.94 -14.06 -12.80
CA TRP A 254 11.29 -14.42 -14.07
C TRP A 254 12.06 -13.96 -15.30
N GLU A 255 12.80 -12.85 -15.22
CA GLU A 255 13.68 -12.37 -16.29
C GLU A 255 14.89 -13.30 -16.56
N VAL A 256 15.41 -13.92 -15.49
CA VAL A 256 16.69 -14.66 -15.57
C VAL A 256 16.52 -16.19 -15.60
N ILE A 257 15.35 -16.74 -15.28
CA ILE A 257 15.15 -18.20 -15.13
C ILE A 257 15.57 -18.99 -16.37
N GLY A 258 15.27 -18.49 -17.58
CA GLY A 258 15.71 -19.12 -18.82
C GLY A 258 17.23 -19.20 -18.91
N LYS A 259 17.91 -18.10 -18.67
CA LYS A 259 19.37 -18.00 -18.72
C LYS A 259 20.06 -18.88 -17.65
N LEU A 260 19.42 -19.03 -16.48
CA LEU A 260 19.91 -19.95 -15.43
C LEU A 260 19.87 -21.40 -15.90
N LYS A 261 18.78 -21.81 -16.56
CA LYS A 261 18.65 -23.16 -17.13
C LYS A 261 19.65 -23.39 -18.27
N ASP A 262 19.84 -22.41 -19.13
CA ASP A 262 20.81 -22.47 -20.23
C ASP A 262 22.26 -22.58 -19.71
N ALA A 263 22.55 -21.96 -18.56
CA ALA A 263 23.83 -22.10 -17.85
C ALA A 263 23.99 -23.44 -17.12
N GLY A 264 23.04 -24.36 -17.24
CA GLY A 264 23.08 -25.70 -16.63
C GLY A 264 22.52 -25.76 -15.21
N ALA A 265 21.81 -24.72 -14.73
CA ALA A 265 21.17 -24.74 -13.42
C ALA A 265 20.05 -25.80 -13.38
N THR A 266 20.04 -26.61 -12.32
CA THR A 266 19.05 -27.66 -12.07
C THR A 266 18.57 -27.58 -10.62
N GLY A 267 17.47 -28.26 -10.28
CA GLY A 267 16.96 -28.32 -8.91
C GLY A 267 16.66 -26.94 -8.33
N ILE A 268 16.15 -26.02 -9.14
CA ILE A 268 15.91 -24.61 -8.75
C ILE A 268 14.73 -24.55 -7.78
N LEU A 269 14.98 -24.11 -6.55
CA LEU A 269 13.99 -23.85 -5.54
C LEU A 269 13.86 -22.34 -5.29
N VAL A 270 12.61 -21.86 -5.21
CA VAL A 270 12.28 -20.48 -4.91
C VAL A 270 11.47 -20.44 -3.63
N ILE A 271 12.04 -19.90 -2.57
CA ILE A 271 11.50 -19.95 -1.22
C ILE A 271 11.08 -18.55 -0.79
N PRO A 272 9.84 -18.35 -0.30
CA PRO A 272 9.42 -17.09 0.26
C PRO A 272 10.28 -16.69 1.47
N ILE A 273 10.62 -15.41 1.56
CA ILE A 273 11.30 -14.83 2.71
C ILE A 273 10.24 -14.15 3.57
N GLU A 274 10.09 -14.56 4.81
CA GLU A 274 9.12 -13.94 5.72
C GLU A 274 9.59 -12.57 6.23
N LYS A 275 10.86 -12.43 6.53
CA LYS A 275 11.46 -11.21 7.09
C LYS A 275 12.88 -11.05 6.55
N MET A 276 13.24 -9.82 6.21
CA MET A 276 14.56 -9.48 5.71
C MET A 276 15.05 -8.20 6.39
N ILE A 277 16.22 -8.29 7.03
CA ILE A 277 16.88 -7.15 7.67
C ILE A 277 18.04 -6.74 6.76
N LEU A 278 18.02 -5.50 6.30
CA LEU A 278 19.01 -4.90 5.40
C LEU A 278 20.07 -4.12 6.19
#